data_281767dc6468a9b8130484d05a34170a
#
_entry.id   281767dc6468a9b8130484d05a34170a
#
_cell.length_a   1.000
_cell.length_b   1.000
_cell.length_c   1.000
_cell.angle_alpha   90.00
_cell.angle_beta   90.00
_cell.angle_gamma   90.00
#
_symmetry.space_group_name_H-M   'P 1'
#
loop_
_entity.id
_entity.type
_entity.pdbx_description
1 polymer ?
#
loop_
_entity_poly.entity_id
_entity_poly.type
_entity_poly.pdbx_seq_one_letter_code
_entity_poly.pdbx_strand_id
1 'polypeptide(L)'
;MKTEEPLSATVEEYLEMIYNMNMEDEVVIGARLAEKFLVAPPTVTEMLKRLVRDGYVEMDNRRQVTLTETGNQAAEAVLRRHRLTERFLVDMLGMQWHQVHEEACRLEHFISGAVEARVITTLNNPTTCPHGNPIPGSVANARSYLKDKGAIRLSSVGIGEVVSILCISEVVEDEEALILYLHEKGLTPGTQLTVLGEDGGSGGGNEQDESFKVQVDGREVCISKASSAKIWVTR
;
A
#
# COMPACT_ATOMS: atom_id res chain seq x y z
N MET A 1 16.44 -19.58 -25.07
CA MET A 1 15.85 -18.72 -24.01
C MET A 1 16.08 -19.45 -22.70
N LYS A 2 16.87 -18.89 -21.79
CA LYS A 2 16.88 -19.39 -20.41
C LYS A 2 15.51 -19.06 -19.83
N THR A 3 14.76 -20.06 -19.45
CA THR A 3 13.57 -19.88 -18.57
C THR A 3 14.15 -19.33 -17.27
N GLU A 4 13.95 -18.06 -16.99
CA GLU A 4 14.24 -17.50 -15.66
C GLU A 4 13.42 -18.31 -14.66
N GLU A 5 14.08 -18.88 -13.67
CA GLU A 5 13.39 -19.53 -12.57
C GLU A 5 12.51 -18.48 -11.87
N PRO A 6 11.27 -18.83 -11.50
CA PRO A 6 10.41 -17.90 -10.79
C PRO A 6 11.07 -17.46 -9.48
N LEU A 7 10.90 -16.21 -9.12
CA LEU A 7 11.37 -15.69 -7.85
C LEU A 7 10.69 -16.44 -6.70
N SER A 8 11.40 -16.57 -5.58
CA SER A 8 10.74 -17.10 -4.37
C SER A 8 9.78 -16.05 -3.80
N ALA A 9 8.68 -16.49 -3.20
CA ALA A 9 7.71 -15.62 -2.54
C ALA A 9 8.38 -14.58 -1.62
N THR A 10 9.32 -15.01 -0.78
CA THR A 10 10.05 -14.09 0.10
C THR A 10 10.81 -12.99 -0.66
N VAL A 11 11.37 -13.29 -1.82
CA VAL A 11 12.05 -12.26 -2.65
C VAL A 11 11.00 -11.30 -3.22
N GLU A 12 9.88 -11.81 -3.72
CA GLU A 12 8.78 -11.00 -4.23
C GLU A 12 8.24 -10.05 -3.16
N GLU A 13 7.97 -10.54 -1.95
CA GLU A 13 7.52 -9.74 -0.80
C GLU A 13 8.48 -8.59 -0.44
N TYR A 14 9.81 -8.86 -0.43
CA TYR A 14 10.79 -7.79 -0.18
C TYR A 14 10.79 -6.72 -1.27
N LEU A 15 10.71 -7.12 -2.54
CA LEU A 15 10.67 -6.19 -3.66
C LEU A 15 9.39 -5.35 -3.64
N GLU A 16 8.27 -5.96 -3.31
CA GLU A 16 6.97 -5.30 -3.15
C GLU A 16 7.00 -4.26 -2.04
N MET A 17 7.47 -4.62 -0.84
CA MET A 17 7.57 -3.69 0.29
C MET A 17 8.49 -2.50 -0.03
N ILE A 18 9.65 -2.76 -0.66
CA ILE A 18 10.57 -1.69 -1.07
C ILE A 18 9.91 -0.77 -2.11
N TYR A 19 9.14 -1.33 -3.05
CA TYR A 19 8.42 -0.56 -4.05
C TYR A 19 7.36 0.34 -3.41
N ASN A 20 6.53 -0.20 -2.51
CA ASN A 20 5.48 0.54 -1.83
C ASN A 20 6.06 1.66 -0.96
N MET A 21 7.14 1.40 -0.20
CA MET A 21 7.84 2.43 0.55
C MET A 21 8.38 3.55 -0.36
N ASN A 22 8.99 3.20 -1.50
CA ASN A 22 9.49 4.19 -2.46
C ASN A 22 8.36 5.00 -3.10
N MET A 23 7.22 4.39 -3.41
CA MET A 23 6.04 5.08 -3.96
C MET A 23 5.49 6.12 -2.97
N GLU A 24 5.65 5.88 -1.68
CA GLU A 24 5.21 6.77 -0.60
C GLU A 24 6.31 7.74 -0.11
N ASP A 25 7.43 7.85 -0.85
CA ASP A 25 8.62 8.67 -0.51
C ASP A 25 9.23 8.30 0.86
N GLU A 26 9.04 7.07 1.32
CA GLU A 26 9.65 6.57 2.55
C GLU A 26 11.10 6.11 2.29
N VAL A 27 12.00 6.47 3.23
CA VAL A 27 13.40 6.01 3.17
C VAL A 27 13.47 4.53 3.53
N VAL A 28 13.94 3.71 2.60
CA VAL A 28 14.11 2.27 2.80
C VAL A 28 15.48 1.98 3.37
N ILE A 29 15.53 1.43 4.58
CA ILE A 29 16.75 0.92 5.23
C ILE A 29 16.45 -0.44 5.88
N GLY A 30 17.51 -1.23 6.09
CA GLY A 30 17.36 -2.58 6.65
C GLY A 30 16.62 -2.64 8.00
N ALA A 31 16.78 -1.64 8.87
CA ALA A 31 16.08 -1.60 10.15
C ALA A 31 14.54 -1.49 9.96
N ARG A 32 14.08 -0.59 9.07
CA ARG A 32 12.65 -0.45 8.78
C ARG A 32 12.06 -1.70 8.13
N LEU A 33 12.81 -2.36 7.24
CA LEU A 33 12.37 -3.63 6.67
C LEU A 33 12.27 -4.72 7.75
N ALA A 34 13.19 -4.76 8.72
CA ALA A 34 13.13 -5.70 9.83
C ALA A 34 11.89 -5.49 10.70
N GLU A 35 11.52 -4.24 10.96
CA GLU A 35 10.29 -3.86 11.66
C GLU A 35 9.05 -4.29 10.87
N LYS A 36 8.99 -4.00 9.55
CA LYS A 36 7.85 -4.35 8.69
C LYS A 36 7.62 -5.85 8.58
N PHE A 37 8.69 -6.62 8.40
CA PHE A 37 8.59 -8.09 8.28
C PHE A 37 8.59 -8.83 9.61
N LEU A 38 8.70 -8.12 10.74
CA LEU A 38 8.80 -8.69 12.09
C LEU A 38 9.91 -9.76 12.21
N VAL A 39 11.04 -9.52 11.55
CA VAL A 39 12.19 -10.44 11.51
C VAL A 39 13.44 -9.81 12.13
N ALA A 40 14.39 -10.66 12.52
CA ALA A 40 15.66 -10.18 13.06
C ALA A 40 16.48 -9.41 12.01
N PRO A 41 17.16 -8.29 12.37
CA PRO A 41 17.97 -7.50 11.43
C PRO A 41 19.01 -8.28 10.62
N PRO A 42 19.67 -9.32 11.14
CA PRO A 42 20.58 -10.17 10.36
C PRO A 42 19.89 -10.85 9.17
N THR A 43 18.64 -11.30 9.32
CA THR A 43 17.84 -11.92 8.25
C THR A 43 17.66 -10.96 7.09
N VAL A 44 17.28 -9.71 7.40
CA VAL A 44 17.15 -8.65 6.38
C VAL A 44 18.47 -8.36 5.72
N THR A 45 19.56 -8.30 6.50
CA THR A 45 20.89 -8.04 5.97
C THR A 45 21.29 -9.09 4.93
N GLU A 46 21.05 -10.37 5.20
CA GLU A 46 21.36 -11.45 4.25
C GLU A 46 20.46 -11.40 3.01
N MET A 47 19.17 -11.08 3.19
CA MET A 47 18.28 -10.90 2.05
C MET A 47 18.71 -9.71 1.16
N LEU A 48 19.02 -8.56 1.75
CA LEU A 48 19.50 -7.39 1.00
C LEU A 48 20.80 -7.69 0.24
N LYS A 49 21.75 -8.42 0.85
CA LYS A 49 22.97 -8.87 0.13
C LYS A 49 22.62 -9.74 -1.08
N ARG A 50 21.64 -10.63 -0.93
CA ARG A 50 21.16 -11.47 -2.03
C ARG A 50 20.55 -10.62 -3.13
N LEU A 51 19.65 -9.70 -2.79
CA LEU A 51 18.96 -8.81 -3.74
C LEU A 51 19.95 -7.91 -4.49
N VAL A 52 21.01 -7.40 -3.81
CA VAL A 52 22.10 -6.64 -4.45
C VAL A 52 22.88 -7.53 -5.43
N ARG A 53 23.30 -8.72 -4.99
CA ARG A 53 24.03 -9.67 -5.82
C ARG A 53 23.24 -10.06 -7.07
N ASP A 54 21.93 -10.27 -6.91
CA ASP A 54 21.04 -10.72 -7.98
C ASP A 54 20.56 -9.54 -8.85
N GLY A 55 20.96 -8.29 -8.52
CA GLY A 55 20.74 -7.09 -9.34
C GLY A 55 19.36 -6.47 -9.23
N TYR A 56 18.60 -6.80 -8.20
CA TYR A 56 17.25 -6.24 -7.97
C TYR A 56 17.26 -4.92 -7.19
N VAL A 57 18.25 -4.72 -6.32
CA VAL A 57 18.38 -3.50 -5.52
C VAL A 57 19.81 -2.96 -5.56
N GLU A 58 19.91 -1.66 -5.32
CA GLU A 58 21.15 -0.96 -5.04
C GLU A 58 21.13 -0.43 -3.61
N MET A 59 22.32 -0.31 -3.02
CA MET A 59 22.48 0.24 -1.67
C MET A 59 23.54 1.34 -1.70
N ASP A 60 23.19 2.52 -1.22
CA ASP A 60 24.10 3.65 -1.14
C ASP A 60 25.03 3.60 0.10
N ASN A 61 25.92 4.59 0.22
CA ASN A 61 26.84 4.72 1.34
C ASN A 61 26.14 4.96 2.71
N ARG A 62 24.87 5.37 2.69
CA ARG A 62 24.00 5.57 3.87
C ARG A 62 23.15 4.34 4.16
N ARG A 63 23.38 3.24 3.42
CA ARG A 63 22.59 2.01 3.47
C ARG A 63 21.12 2.21 3.09
N GLN A 64 20.80 3.23 2.31
CA GLN A 64 19.50 3.37 1.68
C GLN A 64 19.39 2.37 0.55
N VAL A 65 18.25 1.69 0.47
CA VAL A 65 17.95 0.67 -0.53
C VAL A 65 17.03 1.25 -1.58
N THR A 66 17.38 1.08 -2.85
CA THR A 66 16.54 1.46 -3.98
C THR A 66 16.43 0.30 -4.95
N LEU A 67 15.27 0.16 -5.60
CA LEU A 67 15.09 -0.83 -6.65
C LEU A 67 15.86 -0.42 -7.91
N THR A 68 16.53 -1.38 -8.53
CA THR A 68 17.00 -1.24 -9.92
C THR A 68 15.79 -1.27 -10.87
N GLU A 69 16.02 -1.04 -12.17
CA GLU A 69 14.94 -1.20 -13.15
C GLU A 69 14.42 -2.66 -13.19
N THR A 70 15.32 -3.64 -13.08
CA THR A 70 14.95 -5.07 -12.96
C THR A 70 14.14 -5.34 -11.69
N GLY A 71 14.57 -4.74 -10.57
CA GLY A 71 13.83 -4.84 -9.30
C GLY A 71 12.43 -4.21 -9.37
N ASN A 72 12.33 -3.05 -10.01
CA ASN A 72 11.04 -2.40 -10.22
C ASN A 72 10.08 -3.25 -11.07
N GLN A 73 10.58 -3.82 -12.18
CA GLN A 73 9.77 -4.69 -13.04
C GLN A 73 9.29 -5.94 -12.30
N ALA A 74 10.15 -6.53 -11.49
CA ALA A 74 9.80 -7.69 -10.66
C ALA A 74 8.75 -7.32 -9.59
N ALA A 75 8.93 -6.20 -8.87
CA ALA A 75 7.96 -5.70 -7.90
C ALA A 75 6.61 -5.37 -8.55
N GLU A 76 6.61 -4.70 -9.70
CA GLU A 76 5.39 -4.38 -10.44
C GLU A 76 4.64 -5.62 -10.93
N ALA A 77 5.35 -6.70 -11.24
CA ALA A 77 4.73 -7.94 -11.65
C ALA A 77 3.99 -8.64 -10.49
N VAL A 78 4.57 -8.69 -9.29
CA VAL A 78 3.88 -9.25 -8.12
C VAL A 78 2.75 -8.36 -7.65
N LEU A 79 2.98 -7.05 -7.50
CA LEU A 79 1.95 -6.07 -7.13
C LEU A 79 0.75 -6.08 -8.07
N ARG A 80 0.99 -6.26 -9.37
CA ARG A 80 -0.11 -6.38 -10.33
C ARG A 80 -0.95 -7.61 -10.04
N ARG A 81 -0.34 -8.79 -9.80
CA ARG A 81 -1.07 -10.00 -9.43
C ARG A 81 -1.82 -9.84 -8.11
N HIS A 82 -1.16 -9.27 -7.11
CA HIS A 82 -1.78 -8.97 -5.81
C HIS A 82 -3.06 -8.14 -5.97
N ARG A 83 -2.94 -6.95 -6.52
CA ARG A 83 -4.02 -5.96 -6.64
C ARG A 83 -5.13 -6.41 -7.58
N LEU A 84 -4.81 -7.19 -8.63
CA LEU A 84 -5.82 -7.84 -9.48
C LEU A 84 -6.57 -8.93 -8.72
N THR A 85 -5.88 -9.69 -7.87
CA THR A 85 -6.49 -10.73 -7.04
C THR A 85 -7.45 -10.12 -6.03
N GLU A 86 -7.04 -9.07 -5.31
CA GLU A 86 -7.93 -8.33 -4.41
C GLU A 86 -9.21 -7.88 -5.12
N ARG A 87 -9.07 -7.27 -6.31
CA ARG A 87 -10.19 -6.81 -7.10
C ARG A 87 -11.08 -7.98 -7.54
N PHE A 88 -10.50 -9.11 -7.95
CA PHE A 88 -11.24 -10.31 -8.31
C PHE A 88 -12.02 -10.88 -7.12
N LEU A 89 -11.41 -10.94 -5.95
CA LEU A 89 -12.05 -11.45 -4.74
C LEU A 89 -13.24 -10.58 -4.33
N VAL A 90 -13.13 -9.25 -4.44
CA VAL A 90 -14.24 -8.33 -4.12
C VAL A 90 -15.31 -8.38 -5.21
N ASP A 91 -14.96 -8.10 -6.47
CA ASP A 91 -15.92 -7.81 -7.53
C ASP A 91 -16.61 -9.07 -8.06
N MET A 92 -15.93 -10.23 -8.03
CA MET A 92 -16.45 -11.48 -8.59
C MET A 92 -16.89 -12.48 -7.53
N LEU A 93 -16.22 -12.54 -6.38
CA LEU A 93 -16.57 -13.48 -5.31
C LEU A 93 -17.36 -12.83 -4.18
N GLY A 94 -17.51 -11.49 -4.17
CA GLY A 94 -18.30 -10.76 -3.18
C GLY A 94 -17.66 -10.73 -1.79
N MET A 95 -16.35 -10.94 -1.69
CA MET A 95 -15.65 -10.82 -0.42
C MET A 95 -15.63 -9.36 0.06
N GLN A 96 -15.61 -9.17 1.36
CA GLN A 96 -15.51 -7.82 1.93
C GLN A 96 -14.10 -7.26 1.67
N TRP A 97 -14.02 -5.98 1.27
CA TRP A 97 -12.76 -5.34 0.88
C TRP A 97 -11.68 -5.35 1.97
N HIS A 98 -12.07 -5.44 3.24
CA HIS A 98 -11.16 -5.55 4.37
C HIS A 98 -10.63 -6.97 4.64
N GLN A 99 -11.10 -7.98 3.89
CA GLN A 99 -10.71 -9.39 4.08
C GLN A 99 -9.84 -9.94 2.95
N VAL A 100 -9.62 -9.15 1.89
CA VAL A 100 -9.03 -9.68 0.65
C VAL A 100 -7.51 -9.64 0.60
N HIS A 101 -6.87 -8.80 1.44
CA HIS A 101 -5.42 -8.64 1.43
C HIS A 101 -4.68 -9.95 1.70
N GLU A 102 -4.96 -10.63 2.84
CA GLU A 102 -4.31 -11.90 3.16
C GLU A 102 -4.56 -13.00 2.12
N GLU A 103 -5.77 -13.08 1.56
CA GLU A 103 -6.08 -14.06 0.51
C GLU A 103 -5.33 -13.73 -0.79
N ALA A 104 -5.17 -12.45 -1.13
CA ALA A 104 -4.36 -12.03 -2.27
C ALA A 104 -2.88 -12.39 -2.08
N CYS A 105 -2.30 -12.14 -0.89
CA CYS A 105 -0.93 -12.54 -0.56
C CYS A 105 -0.69 -14.04 -0.73
N ARG A 106 -1.67 -14.87 -0.37
CA ARG A 106 -1.56 -16.33 -0.55
C ARG A 106 -1.63 -16.77 -2.00
N LEU A 107 -2.36 -16.04 -2.85
CA LEU A 107 -2.66 -16.44 -4.23
C LEU A 107 -1.68 -15.87 -5.25
N GLU A 108 -1.17 -14.67 -5.06
CA GLU A 108 -0.41 -13.90 -6.06
C GLU A 108 0.81 -14.63 -6.62
N HIS A 109 1.50 -15.39 -5.77
CA HIS A 109 2.71 -16.14 -6.17
C HIS A 109 2.41 -17.36 -7.07
N PHE A 110 1.15 -17.79 -7.13
CA PHE A 110 0.73 -18.98 -7.90
C PHE A 110 -0.09 -18.64 -9.14
N ILE A 111 -0.45 -17.36 -9.35
CA ILE A 111 -1.22 -16.92 -10.51
C ILE A 111 -0.33 -16.94 -11.74
N SER A 112 -0.70 -17.78 -12.73
CA SER A 112 -0.03 -17.81 -14.03
C SER A 112 -0.42 -16.62 -14.89
N GLY A 113 0.44 -16.22 -15.82
CA GLY A 113 0.13 -15.13 -16.76
C GLY A 113 -1.15 -15.36 -17.57
N ALA A 114 -1.55 -16.62 -17.82
CA ALA A 114 -2.80 -16.94 -18.49
C ALA A 114 -4.02 -16.62 -17.60
N VAL A 115 -3.93 -16.91 -16.31
CA VAL A 115 -4.98 -16.57 -15.32
C VAL A 115 -5.03 -15.05 -15.13
N GLU A 116 -3.88 -14.40 -14.97
CA GLU A 116 -3.77 -12.94 -14.84
C GLU A 116 -4.46 -12.22 -16.02
N ALA A 117 -4.15 -12.62 -17.26
CA ALA A 117 -4.76 -12.03 -18.46
C ALA A 117 -6.29 -12.21 -18.49
N ARG A 118 -6.79 -13.33 -17.99
CA ARG A 118 -8.24 -13.58 -17.86
C ARG A 118 -8.88 -12.72 -16.79
N VAL A 119 -8.25 -12.60 -15.62
CA VAL A 119 -8.71 -11.72 -14.53
C VAL A 119 -8.83 -10.29 -15.02
N ILE A 120 -7.78 -9.74 -15.66
CA ILE A 120 -7.78 -8.39 -16.24
C ILE A 120 -8.99 -8.19 -17.17
N THR A 121 -9.23 -9.14 -18.10
CA THR A 121 -10.32 -9.03 -19.06
C THR A 121 -11.69 -9.14 -18.38
N THR A 122 -11.83 -10.07 -17.43
CA THR A 122 -13.09 -10.29 -16.71
C THR A 122 -13.49 -9.08 -15.86
N LEU A 123 -12.50 -8.41 -15.28
CA LEU A 123 -12.68 -7.19 -14.48
C LEU A 123 -12.75 -5.90 -15.32
N ASN A 124 -12.79 -6.01 -16.64
CA ASN A 124 -12.84 -4.87 -17.57
C ASN A 124 -11.68 -3.89 -17.40
N ASN A 125 -10.46 -4.41 -17.29
CA ASN A 125 -9.21 -3.64 -17.15
C ASN A 125 -9.22 -2.64 -15.98
N PRO A 126 -9.31 -3.12 -14.74
CA PRO A 126 -9.33 -2.24 -13.56
C PRO A 126 -8.01 -1.46 -13.46
N THR A 127 -8.09 -0.22 -13.00
CA THR A 127 -6.91 0.65 -12.82
C THR A 127 -6.38 0.66 -11.40
N THR A 128 -7.23 0.33 -10.42
CA THR A 128 -6.90 0.32 -9.00
C THR A 128 -7.45 -0.92 -8.31
N CYS A 129 -6.82 -1.34 -7.23
CA CYS A 129 -7.35 -2.35 -6.32
C CYS A 129 -8.51 -1.79 -5.46
N PRO A 130 -9.19 -2.60 -4.64
CA PRO A 130 -10.27 -2.12 -3.76
C PRO A 130 -9.83 -1.06 -2.76
N HIS A 131 -8.56 -1.06 -2.38
CA HIS A 131 -7.94 -0.10 -1.46
C HIS A 131 -7.48 1.19 -2.15
N GLY A 132 -7.72 1.33 -3.48
CA GLY A 132 -7.42 2.51 -4.27
C GLY A 132 -6.01 2.56 -4.85
N ASN A 133 -5.14 1.60 -4.52
CA ASN A 133 -3.76 1.56 -5.02
C ASN A 133 -3.69 1.19 -6.51
N PRO A 134 -2.80 1.83 -7.28
CA PRO A 134 -2.75 1.66 -8.73
C PRO A 134 -2.28 0.27 -9.13
N ILE A 135 -2.94 -0.38 -10.10
CA ILE A 135 -2.50 -1.65 -10.64
C ILE A 135 -1.39 -1.39 -11.67
N PRO A 136 -0.13 -1.84 -11.43
CA PRO A 136 0.96 -1.67 -12.38
C PRO A 136 0.61 -2.24 -13.76
N GLY A 137 0.90 -1.49 -14.82
CA GLY A 137 0.53 -1.86 -16.19
C GLY A 137 -0.91 -1.52 -16.60
N SER A 138 -1.79 -1.20 -15.64
CA SER A 138 -3.15 -0.71 -15.91
C SER A 138 -3.26 0.82 -15.84
N VAL A 139 -2.25 1.49 -15.27
CA VAL A 139 -2.09 2.95 -15.24
C VAL A 139 -0.82 3.35 -16.00
N ALA A 140 -0.74 4.59 -16.44
CA ALA A 140 0.38 5.09 -17.23
C ALA A 140 1.73 4.96 -16.48
N ASN A 141 1.73 5.29 -15.20
CA ASN A 141 2.92 5.15 -14.33
C ASN A 141 2.47 4.90 -12.88
N ALA A 142 2.61 3.66 -12.42
CA ALA A 142 2.25 3.30 -11.06
C ALA A 142 3.22 3.90 -10.02
N ARG A 143 4.51 4.08 -10.37
CA ARG A 143 5.54 4.62 -9.48
C ARG A 143 5.32 6.08 -9.11
N SER A 144 4.73 6.87 -9.99
CA SER A 144 4.45 8.28 -9.77
C SER A 144 2.98 8.58 -9.48
N TYR A 145 2.15 7.54 -9.31
CA TYR A 145 0.69 7.69 -9.23
C TYR A 145 0.23 8.68 -8.16
N LEU A 146 0.75 8.59 -6.93
CA LEU A 146 0.41 9.51 -5.86
C LEU A 146 0.79 10.95 -6.21
N LYS A 147 1.99 11.14 -6.73
CA LYS A 147 2.50 12.45 -7.16
C LYS A 147 1.70 13.01 -8.35
N ASP A 148 1.43 12.19 -9.35
CA ASP A 148 0.68 12.59 -10.55
C ASP A 148 -0.77 12.96 -10.24
N LYS A 149 -1.34 12.34 -9.19
CA LYS A 149 -2.67 12.69 -8.64
C LYS A 149 -2.63 13.88 -7.69
N GLY A 150 -1.46 14.43 -7.34
CA GLY A 150 -1.33 15.47 -6.33
C GLY A 150 -1.82 14.99 -4.95
N ALA A 151 -1.67 13.69 -4.67
CA ALA A 151 -2.11 13.11 -3.42
C ALA A 151 -1.28 13.60 -2.24
N ILE A 152 -1.96 13.86 -1.13
CA ILE A 152 -1.34 14.22 0.15
C ILE A 152 -1.89 13.33 1.25
N ARG A 153 -1.20 13.24 2.37
CA ARG A 153 -1.70 12.54 3.55
C ARG A 153 -2.88 13.29 4.16
N LEU A 154 -3.93 12.58 4.57
CA LEU A 154 -5.08 13.18 5.22
C LEU A 154 -4.67 14.00 6.46
N SER A 155 -3.68 13.53 7.22
CA SER A 155 -3.11 14.23 8.37
C SER A 155 -2.48 15.60 8.03
N SER A 156 -2.23 15.90 6.76
CA SER A 156 -1.64 17.17 6.28
C SER A 156 -2.69 18.11 5.70
N VAL A 157 -3.97 17.73 5.70
CA VAL A 157 -5.06 18.55 5.15
C VAL A 157 -5.51 19.59 6.17
N GLY A 158 -5.72 20.82 5.69
CA GLY A 158 -6.18 21.94 6.53
C GLY A 158 -7.63 21.81 6.98
N ILE A 159 -7.93 22.41 8.11
CA ILE A 159 -9.32 22.46 8.66
C ILE A 159 -10.23 23.17 7.65
N GLY A 160 -11.42 22.60 7.45
CA GLY A 160 -12.44 23.10 6.52
C GLY A 160 -12.22 22.70 5.05
N GLU A 161 -11.09 22.08 4.72
CA GLU A 161 -10.88 21.57 3.36
C GLU A 161 -11.72 20.32 3.11
N VAL A 162 -12.21 20.23 1.87
CA VAL A 162 -12.94 19.06 1.35
C VAL A 162 -12.00 18.27 0.46
N VAL A 163 -11.87 16.99 0.74
CA VAL A 163 -10.98 16.08 0.02
C VAL A 163 -11.65 14.74 -0.25
N SER A 164 -11.13 13.99 -1.20
CA SER A 164 -11.60 12.62 -1.50
C SER A 164 -10.50 11.61 -1.18
N ILE A 165 -10.84 10.50 -0.55
CA ILE A 165 -9.91 9.41 -0.30
C ILE A 165 -9.49 8.81 -1.63
N LEU A 166 -8.19 8.84 -1.92
CA LEU A 166 -7.61 8.25 -3.12
C LEU A 166 -7.27 6.78 -2.88
N CYS A 167 -6.44 6.50 -1.87
CA CYS A 167 -6.06 5.14 -1.50
C CYS A 167 -5.60 5.05 -0.04
N ILE A 168 -5.50 3.81 0.44
CA ILE A 168 -4.97 3.47 1.75
C ILE A 168 -3.53 2.98 1.57
N SER A 169 -2.63 3.40 2.46
CA SER A 169 -1.23 2.98 2.47
C SER A 169 -1.10 1.48 2.73
N GLU A 170 -0.28 0.81 1.93
CA GLU A 170 0.15 -0.58 2.16
C GLU A 170 1.44 -0.63 3.01
N VAL A 171 2.02 0.52 3.36
CA VAL A 171 3.21 0.62 4.22
C VAL A 171 2.79 0.78 5.68
N VAL A 172 2.19 -0.26 6.24
CA VAL A 172 1.66 -0.31 7.61
C VAL A 172 2.18 -1.57 8.33
N GLU A 173 2.04 -1.63 9.65
CA GLU A 173 2.44 -2.80 10.43
C GLU A 173 1.37 -3.89 10.39
N ASP A 174 0.11 -3.49 10.43
CA ASP A 174 -1.05 -4.37 10.37
C ASP A 174 -2.08 -3.74 9.41
N GLU A 175 -2.02 -4.18 8.16
CA GLU A 175 -2.88 -3.65 7.10
C GLU A 175 -4.33 -4.08 7.30
N GLU A 176 -4.54 -5.34 7.70
CA GLU A 176 -5.89 -5.87 7.92
C GLU A 176 -6.62 -5.08 9.02
N ALA A 177 -5.95 -4.84 10.15
CA ALA A 177 -6.53 -4.07 11.24
C ALA A 177 -6.83 -2.63 10.83
N LEU A 178 -5.95 -1.98 10.05
CA LEU A 178 -6.19 -0.64 9.53
C LEU A 178 -7.40 -0.61 8.59
N ILE A 179 -7.46 -1.53 7.62
CA ILE A 179 -8.53 -1.56 6.63
C ILE A 179 -9.88 -1.88 7.29
N LEU A 180 -9.91 -2.83 8.24
CA LEU A 180 -11.11 -3.12 9.02
C LEU A 180 -11.58 -1.89 9.81
N TYR A 181 -10.66 -1.22 10.50
CA TYR A 181 -10.95 0.01 11.23
C TYR A 181 -11.54 1.10 10.33
N LEU A 182 -10.98 1.31 9.14
CA LEU A 182 -11.49 2.28 8.18
C LEU A 182 -12.85 1.85 7.59
N HIS A 183 -13.03 0.55 7.36
CA HIS A 183 -14.31 -0.02 6.91
C HIS A 183 -15.46 0.28 7.90
N GLU A 184 -15.25 0.03 9.18
CA GLU A 184 -16.23 0.30 10.24
C GLU A 184 -16.62 1.78 10.30
N LYS A 185 -15.71 2.66 9.92
CA LYS A 185 -15.95 4.11 9.89
C LYS A 185 -16.51 4.63 8.54
N GLY A 186 -16.65 3.77 7.55
CA GLY A 186 -17.12 4.15 6.22
C GLY A 186 -16.10 4.97 5.41
N LEU A 187 -14.80 4.83 5.74
CA LEU A 187 -13.71 5.54 5.08
C LEU A 187 -13.08 4.66 4.00
N THR A 188 -13.67 4.66 2.81
CA THR A 188 -13.23 3.86 1.66
C THR A 188 -12.72 4.74 0.53
N PRO A 189 -11.91 4.23 -0.40
CA PRO A 189 -11.52 4.98 -1.60
C PRO A 189 -12.73 5.56 -2.34
N GLY A 190 -12.64 6.83 -2.72
CA GLY A 190 -13.73 7.61 -3.32
C GLY A 190 -14.63 8.34 -2.32
N THR A 191 -14.55 8.05 -1.03
CA THR A 191 -15.29 8.78 -0.01
C THR A 191 -14.83 10.24 0.05
N GLN A 192 -15.78 11.17 -0.07
CA GLN A 192 -15.54 12.58 0.13
C GLN A 192 -15.70 12.93 1.61
N LEU A 193 -14.79 13.73 2.15
CA LEU A 193 -14.81 14.14 3.54
C LEU A 193 -14.37 15.59 3.71
N THR A 194 -14.84 16.22 4.79
CA THR A 194 -14.38 17.54 5.23
C THR A 194 -13.56 17.39 6.49
N VAL A 195 -12.39 18.01 6.55
CA VAL A 195 -11.53 18.00 7.74
C VAL A 195 -12.09 18.99 8.77
N LEU A 196 -12.37 18.51 9.98
CA LEU A 196 -12.87 19.34 11.07
C LEU A 196 -11.77 19.79 12.03
N GLY A 197 -10.64 19.07 12.09
CA GLY A 197 -9.48 19.40 12.91
C GLY A 197 -9.05 18.27 13.85
N GLU A 198 -8.08 18.58 14.70
CA GLU A 198 -7.65 17.69 15.77
C GLU A 198 -8.62 17.81 16.95
N ASP A 199 -8.98 16.71 17.57
CA ASP A 199 -9.73 16.73 18.82
C ASP A 199 -8.74 17.06 19.94
N GLY A 200 -8.68 18.29 20.33
CA GLY A 200 -7.92 18.73 21.51
C GLY A 200 -8.56 18.16 22.78
N GLY A 201 -8.39 16.88 23.02
CA GLY A 201 -8.81 16.25 24.27
C GLY A 201 -8.19 17.00 25.44
N SER A 202 -9.00 17.70 26.21
CA SER A 202 -8.61 18.34 27.45
C SER A 202 -8.30 17.26 28.49
N GLY A 203 -7.05 16.82 28.56
CA GLY A 203 -6.59 15.94 29.62
C GLY A 203 -5.37 15.10 29.21
N GLY A 204 -4.21 15.46 29.71
CA GLY A 204 -2.94 14.77 29.87
C GLY A 204 -2.84 13.29 29.45
N GLY A 205 -3.03 12.99 28.18
CA GLY A 205 -2.85 11.66 27.61
C GLY A 205 -1.63 11.64 26.69
N ASN A 206 -1.04 10.47 26.50
CA ASN A 206 0.10 10.22 25.61
C ASN A 206 -0.19 10.68 24.17
N GLU A 207 0.83 10.99 23.40
CA GLU A 207 0.76 11.36 21.96
C GLU A 207 -0.05 10.39 21.08
N GLN A 208 -0.36 9.20 21.60
CA GLN A 208 -1.18 8.16 20.96
C GLN A 208 -2.70 8.43 21.00
N ASP A 209 -3.16 9.38 21.81
CA ASP A 209 -4.61 9.71 21.98
C ASP A 209 -5.06 10.90 21.11
N GLU A 210 -4.19 11.48 20.29
CA GLU A 210 -4.60 12.56 19.40
C GLU A 210 -5.53 12.02 18.31
N SER A 211 -6.81 12.47 18.35
CA SER A 211 -7.80 12.12 17.35
C SER A 211 -7.93 13.20 16.28
N PHE A 212 -8.18 12.74 15.06
CA PHE A 212 -8.38 13.56 13.87
C PHE A 212 -9.85 13.46 13.46
N LYS A 213 -10.56 14.58 13.45
CA LYS A 213 -11.99 14.63 13.14
C LYS A 213 -12.24 14.96 11.69
N VAL A 214 -13.09 14.19 11.06
CA VAL A 214 -13.58 14.42 9.70
C VAL A 214 -15.10 14.33 9.67
N GLN A 215 -15.74 14.98 8.71
CA GLN A 215 -17.15 14.84 8.41
C GLN A 215 -17.33 14.02 7.13
N VAL A 216 -18.12 12.96 7.21
CA VAL A 216 -18.45 12.07 6.10
C VAL A 216 -19.97 11.91 6.07
N ASP A 217 -20.60 12.22 4.95
CA ASP A 217 -22.07 12.13 4.77
C ASP A 217 -22.85 12.82 5.91
N GLY A 218 -22.37 13.99 6.38
CA GLY A 218 -22.99 14.75 7.44
C GLY A 218 -22.74 14.22 8.86
N ARG A 219 -21.99 13.12 9.02
CA ARG A 219 -21.63 12.53 10.33
C ARG A 219 -20.18 12.84 10.68
N GLU A 220 -19.93 13.16 11.95
CA GLU A 220 -18.57 13.29 12.44
C GLU A 220 -17.97 11.90 12.70
N VAL A 221 -16.76 11.70 12.22
CA VAL A 221 -15.97 10.50 12.37
C VAL A 221 -14.63 10.86 12.99
N CYS A 222 -14.30 10.23 14.12
CA CYS A 222 -12.98 10.38 14.74
C CYS A 222 -12.09 9.22 14.32
N ILE A 223 -10.87 9.52 13.88
CA ILE A 223 -9.83 8.58 13.53
C ILE A 223 -8.56 8.92 14.28
N SER A 224 -7.69 7.93 14.53
CA SER A 224 -6.40 8.22 15.13
C SER A 224 -5.52 9.05 14.18
N LYS A 225 -4.67 9.89 14.73
CA LYS A 225 -3.69 10.65 13.94
C LYS A 225 -2.79 9.71 13.13
N ALA A 226 -2.39 8.59 13.73
CA ALA A 226 -1.61 7.56 13.05
C ALA A 226 -2.35 6.99 11.82
N SER A 227 -3.64 6.67 11.95
CA SER A 227 -4.46 6.20 10.82
C SER A 227 -4.65 7.27 9.76
N SER A 228 -4.86 8.56 10.14
CA SER A 228 -5.00 9.65 9.18
C SER A 228 -3.73 9.86 8.33
N ALA A 229 -2.55 9.55 8.89
CA ALA A 229 -1.28 9.57 8.16
C ALA A 229 -1.12 8.40 7.16
N LYS A 230 -2.01 7.40 7.19
CA LYS A 230 -2.02 6.25 6.27
C LYS A 230 -3.09 6.34 5.19
N ILE A 231 -3.83 7.44 5.14
CA ILE A 231 -4.85 7.72 4.12
C ILE A 231 -4.31 8.77 3.16
N TRP A 232 -4.27 8.44 1.89
CA TRP A 232 -3.96 9.38 0.82
C TRP A 232 -5.23 9.99 0.26
N VAL A 233 -5.25 11.31 0.10
CA VAL A 233 -6.40 12.07 -0.39
C VAL A 233 -6.01 13.00 -1.52
N THR A 234 -7.02 13.39 -2.31
CA THR A 234 -6.92 14.43 -3.35
C THR A 234 -7.94 15.53 -3.10
N ARG A 235 -7.62 16.77 -3.54
CA ARG A 235 -8.53 17.92 -3.52
C ARG A 235 -9.52 17.88 -4.68
#